data_5b35076c3e782f65fb78b8226e19962a
#
_entry.id   5b35076c3e782f65fb78b8226e19962a
#
_cell.length_a   1.000
_cell.length_b   1.000
_cell.length_c   1.000
_cell.angle_alpha   90.00
_cell.angle_beta   90.00
_cell.angle_gamma   90.00
#
_symmetry.space_group_name_H-M   'P 1'
#
loop_
_entity.id
_entity.type
_entity.pdbx_description
1 polymer ?
#
loop_
_entity_poly.entity_id
_entity_poly.type
_entity_poly.pdbx_seq_one_letter_code
_entity_poly.pdbx_strand_id
1 'polypeptide(L)'
;IGCFTAWGIAADLTTPMVSGFKRIFHMSSVQASLVQMAYYGAYFLLAIPAAFINSRWGYKAGMVSGLALASLGAFGFWPASRVMTYGAFLAGLFAIAAGCSLLETSASPYVISLGPEKTATRRLNLAQAFNPLGTNIGVLIASTLILPKLDTPVNLADVSAETERAIRAEQLRAVTGPYIGLGILLAVILVVIFVQKAPPSAAPDEESTAGPANPAAVLWRSKRYRYGVLAQFFNVAAQVCCWTYIIQYTQQAIDGSLQLGSQMLQISLVVFLIARFVMTAVIARIRATKVMALLGTLAVCLCLYAVLRPDMTGVIAVISISLCLSLMFPTIYGVALAGLGEATKFGAAGLVMAIVGGAIMPMVQGRVMDMTSAATSF
;
A
#
# COMPACT_ATOMS: atom_id res chain seq x y z
N ILE A 1 -13.62 6.95 -5.10
CA ILE A 1 -12.52 7.87 -4.74
C ILE A 1 -12.27 7.77 -3.24
N GLY A 2 -13.23 8.09 -2.36
CA GLY A 2 -13.04 8.08 -0.90
C GLY A 2 -12.41 6.80 -0.35
N CYS A 3 -12.76 5.62 -0.86
CA CYS A 3 -12.15 4.35 -0.46
C CYS A 3 -10.64 4.31 -0.74
N PHE A 4 -10.20 4.80 -1.90
CA PHE A 4 -8.78 4.80 -2.26
C PHE A 4 -7.97 5.79 -1.42
N THR A 5 -8.55 6.96 -1.10
CA THR A 5 -7.92 7.93 -0.19
C THR A 5 -7.81 7.37 1.22
N ALA A 6 -8.89 6.82 1.77
CA ALA A 6 -8.90 6.24 3.11
C ALA A 6 -7.95 5.03 3.22
N TRP A 7 -7.91 4.20 2.19
CA TRP A 7 -6.93 3.12 2.09
C TRP A 7 -5.49 3.64 2.11
N GLY A 8 -5.17 4.70 1.33
CA GLY A 8 -3.85 5.33 1.36
C GLY A 8 -3.47 5.84 2.75
N ILE A 9 -4.41 6.52 3.45
CA ILE A 9 -4.19 6.98 4.84
C ILE A 9 -3.90 5.78 5.75
N ALA A 10 -4.70 4.71 5.66
CA ALA A 10 -4.55 3.52 6.50
C ALA A 10 -3.20 2.81 6.29
N ALA A 11 -2.77 2.69 5.03
CA ALA A 11 -1.52 2.04 4.67
C ALA A 11 -0.31 2.76 5.27
N ASP A 12 -0.20 4.06 5.07
CA ASP A 12 1.00 4.82 5.40
C ASP A 12 0.98 5.41 6.82
N LEU A 13 -0.17 5.48 7.47
CA LEU A 13 -0.24 5.71 8.92
C LEU A 13 0.43 4.55 9.69
N THR A 14 0.43 3.34 9.12
CA THR A 14 1.01 2.13 9.72
C THR A 14 2.55 2.09 9.62
N THR A 15 3.12 2.66 8.57
CA THR A 15 4.57 2.59 8.31
C THR A 15 5.44 3.15 9.46
N PRO A 16 5.16 4.32 10.05
CA PRO A 16 5.93 4.85 11.18
C PRO A 16 5.78 4.03 12.47
N MET A 17 4.74 3.19 12.55
CA MET A 17 4.50 2.37 13.75
C MET A 17 5.58 1.31 13.98
N VAL A 18 6.26 0.86 12.92
CA VAL A 18 7.38 -0.08 13.04
C VAL A 18 8.46 0.49 13.98
N SER A 19 8.88 1.72 13.73
CA SER A 19 9.88 2.40 14.57
C SER A 19 9.32 2.81 15.92
N GLY A 20 8.06 3.25 15.97
CA GLY A 20 7.37 3.62 17.21
C GLY A 20 7.26 2.43 18.17
N PHE A 21 6.74 1.31 17.70
CA PHE A 21 6.61 0.10 18.54
C PHE A 21 7.96 -0.48 18.95
N LYS A 22 8.98 -0.41 18.07
CA LYS A 22 10.33 -0.81 18.45
C LYS A 22 10.84 -0.07 19.68
N ARG A 23 10.55 1.23 19.78
CA ARG A 23 10.92 2.07 20.94
C ARG A 23 10.04 1.80 22.16
N ILE A 24 8.71 1.83 22.01
CA ILE A 24 7.74 1.68 23.12
C ILE A 24 7.89 0.32 23.83
N PHE A 25 8.09 -0.75 23.04
CA PHE A 25 8.12 -2.13 23.56
C PHE A 25 9.55 -2.70 23.67
N HIS A 26 10.60 -1.88 23.46
CA HIS A 26 12.01 -2.31 23.50
C HIS A 26 12.31 -3.55 22.66
N MET A 27 11.80 -3.58 21.44
CA MET A 27 11.80 -4.77 20.59
C MET A 27 13.08 -4.88 19.77
N SER A 28 13.45 -6.13 19.46
CA SER A 28 14.45 -6.42 18.44
C SER A 28 13.96 -5.98 17.05
N SER A 29 14.90 -5.75 16.12
CA SER A 29 14.56 -5.42 14.74
C SER A 29 13.71 -6.50 14.06
N VAL A 30 13.93 -7.78 14.42
CA VAL A 30 13.14 -8.92 13.93
C VAL A 30 11.69 -8.84 14.43
N GLN A 31 11.48 -8.54 15.71
CA GLN A 31 10.13 -8.39 16.25
C GLN A 31 9.41 -7.18 15.62
N ALA A 32 10.12 -6.07 15.41
CA ALA A 32 9.54 -4.90 14.74
C ALA A 32 9.13 -5.19 13.28
N SER A 33 9.86 -6.07 12.58
CA SER A 33 9.50 -6.47 11.20
C SER A 33 8.21 -7.29 11.11
N LEU A 34 7.71 -7.87 12.22
CA LEU A 34 6.41 -8.55 12.25
C LEU A 34 5.26 -7.62 11.87
N VAL A 35 5.40 -6.31 12.08
CA VAL A 35 4.40 -5.32 11.61
C VAL A 35 4.25 -5.39 10.09
N GLN A 36 5.37 -5.38 9.36
CA GLN A 36 5.34 -5.49 7.90
C GLN A 36 4.87 -6.87 7.45
N MET A 37 5.31 -7.93 8.11
CA MET A 37 4.83 -9.28 7.84
C MET A 37 3.33 -9.42 8.06
N ALA A 38 2.79 -8.82 9.13
CA ALA A 38 1.35 -8.81 9.38
C ALA A 38 0.61 -8.05 8.29
N TYR A 39 1.11 -6.90 7.86
CA TYR A 39 0.51 -6.08 6.82
C TYR A 39 0.47 -6.81 5.47
N TYR A 40 1.62 -7.21 4.93
CA TYR A 40 1.69 -7.88 3.63
C TYR A 40 1.12 -9.31 3.68
N GLY A 41 1.25 -10.00 4.81
CA GLY A 41 0.64 -11.30 5.05
C GLY A 41 -0.89 -11.23 5.02
N ALA A 42 -1.48 -10.19 5.59
CA ALA A 42 -2.91 -9.95 5.50
C ALA A 42 -3.36 -9.75 4.05
N TYR A 43 -2.61 -8.97 3.25
CA TYR A 43 -2.90 -8.80 1.83
C TYR A 43 -2.85 -10.11 1.06
N PHE A 44 -1.84 -10.93 1.32
CA PHE A 44 -1.73 -12.23 0.67
C PHE A 44 -2.85 -13.18 1.06
N LEU A 45 -3.14 -13.30 2.36
CA LEU A 45 -4.11 -14.28 2.88
C LEU A 45 -5.56 -13.88 2.60
N LEU A 46 -5.90 -12.60 2.70
CA LEU A 46 -7.29 -12.14 2.62
C LEU A 46 -7.76 -11.82 1.20
N ALA A 47 -6.88 -11.75 0.22
CA ALA A 47 -7.26 -11.52 -1.18
C ALA A 47 -8.17 -12.64 -1.73
N ILE A 48 -7.89 -13.90 -1.40
CA ILE A 48 -8.72 -15.05 -1.84
C ILE A 48 -10.09 -15.03 -1.17
N PRO A 49 -10.23 -14.91 0.17
CA PRO A 49 -11.52 -14.69 0.82
C PRO A 49 -12.31 -13.52 0.23
N ALA A 50 -11.63 -12.40 -0.11
CA ALA A 50 -12.26 -11.25 -0.77
C ALA A 50 -12.88 -11.63 -2.12
N ALA A 51 -12.17 -12.43 -2.93
CA ALA A 51 -12.71 -12.92 -4.21
C ALA A 51 -13.96 -13.80 -4.02
N PHE A 52 -13.99 -14.63 -2.99
CA PHE A 52 -15.19 -15.43 -2.67
C PHE A 52 -16.36 -14.54 -2.23
N ILE A 53 -16.12 -13.51 -1.41
CA ILE A 53 -17.15 -12.54 -1.04
C ILE A 53 -17.67 -11.82 -2.29
N ASN A 54 -16.77 -11.35 -3.15
CA ASN A 54 -17.13 -10.68 -4.40
C ASN A 54 -17.89 -11.58 -5.37
N SER A 55 -17.56 -12.87 -5.43
CA SER A 55 -18.24 -13.81 -6.32
C SER A 55 -19.65 -14.12 -5.86
N ARG A 56 -19.86 -14.22 -4.55
CA ARG A 56 -21.16 -14.64 -3.98
C ARG A 56 -22.11 -13.47 -3.72
N TRP A 57 -21.58 -12.32 -3.26
CA TRP A 57 -22.38 -11.17 -2.82
C TRP A 57 -22.09 -9.87 -3.55
N GLY A 58 -21.19 -9.92 -4.56
CA GLY A 58 -20.82 -8.77 -5.37
C GLY A 58 -19.82 -7.82 -4.72
N TYR A 59 -19.27 -6.92 -5.52
CA TYR A 59 -18.21 -6.00 -5.11
C TYR A 59 -18.60 -5.06 -3.98
N LYS A 60 -19.88 -4.65 -3.90
CA LYS A 60 -20.38 -3.80 -2.82
C LYS A 60 -20.23 -4.49 -1.46
N ALA A 61 -20.59 -5.77 -1.37
CA ALA A 61 -20.44 -6.55 -0.14
C ALA A 61 -18.97 -6.67 0.26
N GLY A 62 -18.07 -6.91 -0.70
CA GLY A 62 -16.63 -6.93 -0.44
C GLY A 62 -16.09 -5.59 0.08
N MET A 63 -16.51 -4.47 -0.51
CA MET A 63 -16.12 -3.12 -0.04
C MET A 63 -16.64 -2.85 1.38
N VAL A 64 -17.89 -3.17 1.66
CA VAL A 64 -18.50 -3.00 3.00
C VAL A 64 -17.80 -3.86 4.03
N SER A 65 -17.55 -5.14 3.72
CA SER A 65 -16.82 -6.06 4.62
C SER A 65 -15.39 -5.58 4.88
N GLY A 66 -14.69 -5.09 3.84
CA GLY A 66 -13.35 -4.54 3.97
C GLY A 66 -13.30 -3.29 4.86
N LEU A 67 -14.20 -2.34 4.63
CA LEU A 67 -14.31 -1.14 5.45
C LEU A 67 -14.70 -1.45 6.90
N ALA A 68 -15.60 -2.40 7.12
CA ALA A 68 -16.00 -2.84 8.46
C ALA A 68 -14.80 -3.44 9.21
N LEU A 69 -14.07 -4.36 8.57
CA LEU A 69 -12.91 -5.00 9.17
C LEU A 69 -11.79 -4.01 9.48
N ALA A 70 -11.48 -3.10 8.54
CA ALA A 70 -10.48 -2.06 8.74
C ALA A 70 -10.89 -1.07 9.86
N SER A 71 -12.17 -0.67 9.91
CA SER A 71 -12.70 0.19 10.94
C SER A 71 -12.62 -0.46 12.32
N LEU A 72 -13.02 -1.75 12.44
CA LEU A 72 -12.89 -2.53 13.67
C LEU A 72 -11.44 -2.67 14.11
N GLY A 73 -10.52 -2.91 13.17
CA GLY A 73 -9.09 -2.95 13.45
C GLY A 73 -8.56 -1.63 14.00
N ALA A 74 -8.99 -0.50 13.43
CA ALA A 74 -8.61 0.84 13.89
C ALA A 74 -9.19 1.15 15.28
N PHE A 75 -10.46 0.85 15.55
CA PHE A 75 -11.04 0.98 16.89
C PHE A 75 -10.41 0.03 17.92
N GLY A 76 -9.88 -1.12 17.47
CA GLY A 76 -9.14 -2.08 18.30
C GLY A 76 -7.88 -1.48 18.97
N PHE A 77 -7.36 -0.36 18.47
CA PHE A 77 -6.25 0.36 19.11
C PHE A 77 -6.62 0.92 20.48
N TRP A 78 -7.89 1.26 20.69
CA TRP A 78 -8.35 1.77 21.99
C TRP A 78 -8.26 0.70 23.11
N PRO A 79 -8.84 -0.50 23.00
CA PRO A 79 -8.61 -1.53 24.00
C PRO A 79 -7.14 -1.99 24.04
N ALA A 80 -6.44 -2.05 22.90
CA ALA A 80 -5.01 -2.40 22.84
C ALA A 80 -4.14 -1.45 23.69
N SER A 81 -4.47 -0.15 23.69
CA SER A 81 -3.77 0.85 24.51
C SER A 81 -3.96 0.66 26.02
N ARG A 82 -5.04 -0.01 26.44
CA ARG A 82 -5.31 -0.35 27.84
C ARG A 82 -4.59 -1.63 28.28
N VAL A 83 -4.56 -2.63 27.39
CA VAL A 83 -3.86 -3.89 27.64
C VAL A 83 -2.34 -3.72 27.54
N MET A 84 -1.88 -2.69 26.81
CA MET A 84 -0.46 -2.33 26.61
C MET A 84 0.44 -3.50 26.15
N THR A 85 -0.10 -4.41 25.32
CA THR A 85 0.65 -5.53 24.76
C THR A 85 0.84 -5.34 23.26
N TYR A 86 2.05 -5.63 22.78
CA TYR A 86 2.38 -5.56 21.36
C TYR A 86 1.46 -6.40 20.47
N GLY A 87 1.12 -7.61 20.93
CA GLY A 87 0.23 -8.52 20.19
C GLY A 87 -1.14 -7.93 19.90
N ALA A 88 -1.70 -7.14 20.84
CA ALA A 88 -2.99 -6.48 20.64
C ALA A 88 -2.94 -5.41 19.54
N PHE A 89 -1.87 -4.61 19.48
CA PHE A 89 -1.65 -3.65 18.41
C PHE A 89 -1.39 -4.32 17.07
N LEU A 90 -0.60 -5.40 17.07
CA LEU A 90 -0.33 -6.19 15.86
C LEU A 90 -1.61 -6.79 15.28
N ALA A 91 -2.52 -7.29 16.12
CA ALA A 91 -3.83 -7.78 15.70
C ALA A 91 -4.69 -6.66 15.09
N GLY A 92 -4.68 -5.45 15.67
CA GLY A 92 -5.35 -4.28 15.12
C GLY A 92 -4.79 -3.90 13.75
N LEU A 93 -3.47 -3.86 13.60
CA LEU A 93 -2.80 -3.60 12.31
C LEU A 93 -3.11 -4.67 11.26
N PHE A 94 -3.09 -5.95 11.66
CA PHE A 94 -3.48 -7.04 10.77
C PHE A 94 -4.93 -6.89 10.29
N ALA A 95 -5.86 -6.55 11.18
CA ALA A 95 -7.26 -6.33 10.83
C ALA A 95 -7.44 -5.12 9.88
N ILE A 96 -6.71 -4.01 10.09
CA ILE A 96 -6.70 -2.88 9.16
C ILE A 96 -6.20 -3.33 7.77
N ALA A 97 -5.06 -4.00 7.72
CA ALA A 97 -4.46 -4.47 6.47
C ALA A 97 -5.36 -5.50 5.75
N ALA A 98 -5.98 -6.40 6.51
CA ALA A 98 -6.95 -7.36 6.00
C ALA A 98 -8.17 -6.65 5.38
N GLY A 99 -8.70 -5.64 6.06
CA GLY A 99 -9.78 -4.81 5.54
C GLY A 99 -9.37 -4.03 4.29
N CYS A 100 -8.16 -3.49 4.23
CA CYS A 100 -7.60 -2.84 3.05
C CYS A 100 -7.45 -3.81 1.87
N SER A 101 -7.01 -5.05 2.11
CA SER A 101 -6.93 -6.10 1.09
C SER A 101 -8.30 -6.43 0.49
N LEU A 102 -9.34 -6.60 1.34
CA LEU A 102 -10.71 -6.81 0.90
C LEU A 102 -11.22 -5.61 0.08
N LEU A 103 -10.94 -4.41 0.56
CA LEU A 103 -11.36 -3.17 -0.09
C LEU A 103 -10.71 -3.03 -1.47
N GLU A 104 -9.41 -3.28 -1.60
CA GLU A 104 -8.69 -3.20 -2.87
C GLU A 104 -9.13 -4.25 -3.86
N THR A 105 -9.27 -5.51 -3.42
CA THR A 105 -9.74 -6.63 -4.24
C THR A 105 -11.16 -6.41 -4.76
N SER A 106 -11.96 -5.56 -4.09
CA SER A 106 -13.35 -5.27 -4.44
C SER A 106 -13.50 -3.94 -5.19
N ALA A 107 -12.89 -2.86 -4.71
CA ALA A 107 -13.06 -1.53 -5.26
C ALA A 107 -12.41 -1.34 -6.63
N SER A 108 -11.26 -1.97 -6.88
CA SER A 108 -10.55 -1.84 -8.15
C SER A 108 -11.34 -2.46 -9.32
N PRO A 109 -11.79 -3.74 -9.26
CA PRO A 109 -12.63 -4.29 -10.32
C PRO A 109 -14.03 -3.65 -10.37
N TYR A 110 -14.57 -3.17 -9.24
CA TYR A 110 -15.80 -2.39 -9.25
C TYR A 110 -15.68 -1.13 -10.12
N VAL A 111 -14.59 -0.36 -9.97
CA VAL A 111 -14.33 0.81 -10.83
C VAL A 111 -14.18 0.42 -12.30
N ILE A 112 -13.58 -0.73 -12.58
CA ILE A 112 -13.46 -1.28 -13.94
C ILE A 112 -14.85 -1.58 -14.52
N SER A 113 -15.80 -2.10 -13.74
CA SER A 113 -17.14 -2.46 -14.20
C SER A 113 -18.12 -1.29 -14.39
N LEU A 114 -17.79 -0.08 -13.90
CA LEU A 114 -18.67 1.09 -13.95
C LEU A 114 -18.83 1.73 -15.34
N GLY A 115 -18.37 1.11 -16.41
CA GLY A 115 -18.55 1.65 -17.76
C GLY A 115 -17.78 0.87 -18.82
N PRO A 116 -17.67 1.41 -20.07
CA PRO A 116 -17.11 0.68 -21.20
C PRO A 116 -15.68 0.16 -20.94
N GLU A 117 -15.38 -1.05 -21.42
CA GLU A 117 -14.07 -1.70 -21.28
C GLU A 117 -12.93 -0.85 -21.85
N LYS A 118 -13.16 -0.15 -22.96
CA LYS A 118 -12.18 0.73 -23.62
C LYS A 118 -11.61 1.81 -22.68
N THR A 119 -12.37 2.26 -21.68
CA THR A 119 -11.95 3.30 -20.72
C THR A 119 -11.67 2.76 -19.32
N ALA A 120 -11.76 1.45 -19.11
CA ALA A 120 -11.62 0.79 -17.82
C ALA A 120 -10.28 1.12 -17.11
N THR A 121 -9.15 0.95 -17.81
CA THR A 121 -7.81 1.25 -17.27
C THR A 121 -7.68 2.73 -16.90
N ARG A 122 -8.23 3.66 -17.69
CA ARG A 122 -8.21 5.10 -17.37
C ARG A 122 -9.03 5.42 -16.14
N ARG A 123 -10.25 4.84 -16.01
CA ARG A 123 -11.10 5.01 -14.82
C ARG A 123 -10.40 4.52 -13.56
N LEU A 124 -9.77 3.35 -13.64
CA LEU A 124 -9.04 2.79 -12.53
C LEU A 124 -7.84 3.68 -12.15
N ASN A 125 -7.05 4.14 -13.12
CA ASN A 125 -5.94 5.06 -12.86
C ASN A 125 -6.42 6.35 -12.18
N LEU A 126 -7.53 6.95 -12.66
CA LEU A 126 -8.09 8.14 -12.04
C LEU A 126 -8.56 7.88 -10.60
N ALA A 127 -9.26 6.79 -10.35
CA ALA A 127 -9.74 6.44 -9.01
C ALA A 127 -8.58 6.18 -8.06
N GLN A 128 -7.58 5.43 -8.51
CA GLN A 128 -6.38 5.12 -7.72
C GLN A 128 -5.39 6.30 -7.61
N ALA A 129 -5.55 7.38 -8.40
CA ALA A 129 -4.74 8.59 -8.22
C ALA A 129 -4.99 9.27 -6.87
N PHE A 130 -6.10 8.99 -6.22
CA PHE A 130 -6.41 9.49 -4.89
C PHE A 130 -5.79 8.66 -3.75
N ASN A 131 -5.24 7.49 -4.02
CA ASN A 131 -4.54 6.70 -3.01
C ASN A 131 -3.23 7.39 -2.55
N PRO A 132 -2.32 7.86 -3.42
CA PRO A 132 -1.15 8.63 -2.99
C PRO A 132 -1.47 9.94 -2.26
N LEU A 133 -2.63 10.54 -2.53
CA LEU A 133 -3.11 11.67 -1.74
C LEU A 133 -3.34 11.24 -0.29
N GLY A 134 -4.04 10.11 -0.10
CA GLY A 134 -4.22 9.50 1.22
C GLY A 134 -2.90 9.13 1.90
N THR A 135 -1.97 8.53 1.17
CA THR A 135 -0.62 8.21 1.63
C THR A 135 0.08 9.44 2.22
N ASN A 136 0.13 10.55 1.48
CA ASN A 136 0.75 11.79 1.96
C ASN A 136 0.04 12.36 3.20
N ILE A 137 -1.29 12.27 3.27
CA ILE A 137 -2.06 12.65 4.47
C ILE A 137 -1.69 11.75 5.65
N GLY A 138 -1.60 10.43 5.45
CA GLY A 138 -1.20 9.46 6.49
C GLY A 138 0.19 9.75 7.05
N VAL A 139 1.17 9.98 6.17
CA VAL A 139 2.53 10.37 6.57
C VAL A 139 2.54 11.70 7.32
N LEU A 140 1.76 12.69 6.88
CA LEU A 140 1.64 13.99 7.56
C LEU A 140 1.05 13.82 8.97
N ILE A 141 -0.02 13.06 9.12
CA ILE A 141 -0.62 12.76 10.42
C ILE A 141 0.39 12.07 11.34
N ALA A 142 1.12 11.07 10.82
CA ALA A 142 2.12 10.34 11.59
C ALA A 142 3.28 11.24 12.03
N SER A 143 3.81 12.06 11.12
CA SER A 143 4.95 12.95 11.39
C SER A 143 4.61 14.12 12.32
N THR A 144 3.37 14.60 12.32
CA THR A 144 2.95 15.75 13.14
C THR A 144 2.31 15.36 14.47
N LEU A 145 1.55 14.26 14.52
CA LEU A 145 0.78 13.89 15.70
C LEU A 145 1.37 12.72 16.48
N ILE A 146 2.08 11.80 15.83
CA ILE A 146 2.56 10.56 16.45
C ILE A 146 4.06 10.67 16.79
N LEU A 147 4.91 10.87 15.78
CA LEU A 147 6.36 10.82 15.96
C LEU A 147 6.91 11.80 16.99
N PRO A 148 6.46 13.08 17.08
CA PRO A 148 7.00 14.01 18.07
C PRO A 148 6.76 13.57 19.52
N LYS A 149 5.67 12.84 19.77
CA LYS A 149 5.36 12.30 21.11
C LYS A 149 6.11 11.00 21.43
N LEU A 150 6.63 10.32 20.42
CA LEU A 150 7.46 9.12 20.57
C LEU A 150 8.96 9.45 20.69
N ASP A 151 9.38 10.63 20.26
CA ASP A 151 10.78 11.09 20.23
C ASP A 151 11.22 11.77 21.55
N THR A 152 10.40 11.77 22.60
CA THR A 152 10.82 12.32 23.89
C THR A 152 11.97 11.47 24.44
N PRO A 153 13.19 12.03 24.57
CA PRO A 153 14.33 11.28 25.09
C PRO A 153 14.17 11.13 26.60
N VAL A 154 13.57 10.03 27.02
CA VAL A 154 13.52 9.67 28.43
C VAL A 154 14.62 8.66 28.68
N ASN A 155 15.55 9.01 29.57
CA ASN A 155 16.58 8.11 30.02
C ASN A 155 15.94 7.09 30.99
N LEU A 156 15.41 6.00 30.43
CA LEU A 156 14.63 5.00 31.17
C LEU A 156 15.42 4.29 32.26
N ALA A 157 16.76 4.42 32.26
CA ALA A 157 17.63 3.81 33.26
C ALA A 157 17.48 4.45 34.65
N ASP A 158 17.00 5.69 34.74
CA ASP A 158 16.94 6.49 35.98
C ASP A 158 15.49 6.73 36.47
N VAL A 159 14.48 6.07 35.86
CA VAL A 159 13.07 6.35 36.13
C VAL A 159 12.41 5.19 36.85
N SER A 160 11.53 5.49 37.83
CA SER A 160 10.76 4.47 38.52
C SER A 160 9.81 3.70 37.56
N ALA A 161 9.55 2.42 37.88
CA ALA A 161 8.66 1.57 37.09
C ALA A 161 7.24 2.16 36.87
N GLU A 162 6.79 3.00 37.78
CA GLU A 162 5.51 3.70 37.71
C GLU A 162 5.56 4.84 36.68
N THR A 163 6.64 5.61 36.68
CA THR A 163 6.86 6.70 35.70
C THR A 163 7.07 6.12 34.29
N GLU A 164 7.79 5.00 34.17
CA GLU A 164 7.93 4.29 32.88
C GLU A 164 6.57 3.87 32.30
N ARG A 165 5.69 3.29 33.16
CA ARG A 165 4.34 2.92 32.75
C ARG A 165 3.49 4.12 32.33
N ALA A 166 3.61 5.25 33.04
CA ALA A 166 2.90 6.48 32.71
C ALA A 166 3.34 7.04 31.36
N ILE A 167 4.65 7.10 31.09
CA ILE A 167 5.21 7.54 29.82
C ILE A 167 4.74 6.62 28.67
N ARG A 168 4.84 5.30 28.86
CA ARG A 168 4.38 4.32 27.88
C ARG A 168 2.89 4.45 27.58
N ALA A 169 2.07 4.68 28.61
CA ALA A 169 0.64 4.92 28.46
C ALA A 169 0.36 6.20 27.65
N GLU A 170 1.12 7.27 27.88
CA GLU A 170 0.99 8.52 27.13
C GLU A 170 1.38 8.34 25.65
N GLN A 171 2.50 7.67 25.39
CA GLN A 171 2.93 7.35 24.03
C GLN A 171 1.90 6.49 23.28
N LEU A 172 1.33 5.49 23.92
CA LEU A 172 0.29 4.65 23.33
C LEU A 172 -1.02 5.42 23.08
N ARG A 173 -1.38 6.38 23.96
CA ARG A 173 -2.52 7.28 23.73
C ARG A 173 -2.29 8.18 22.52
N ALA A 174 -1.07 8.66 22.32
CA ALA A 174 -0.72 9.49 21.16
C ALA A 174 -0.89 8.73 19.84
N VAL A 175 -0.56 7.43 19.82
CA VAL A 175 -0.80 6.54 18.68
C VAL A 175 -2.30 6.28 18.49
N THR A 176 -3.04 6.03 19.57
CA THR A 176 -4.44 5.60 19.52
C THR A 176 -5.36 6.66 18.89
N GLY A 177 -5.13 7.96 19.17
CA GLY A 177 -5.96 9.04 18.66
C GLY A 177 -6.12 9.05 17.14
N PRO A 178 -5.02 9.12 16.36
CA PRO A 178 -5.07 9.06 14.89
C PRO A 178 -5.74 7.80 14.34
N TYR A 179 -5.56 6.63 14.97
CA TYR A 179 -6.22 5.39 14.54
C TYR A 179 -7.73 5.39 14.82
N ILE A 180 -8.19 5.98 15.92
CA ILE A 180 -9.63 6.19 16.16
C ILE A 180 -10.19 7.14 15.10
N GLY A 181 -9.50 8.23 14.77
CA GLY A 181 -9.89 9.14 13.69
C GLY A 181 -10.00 8.41 12.34
N LEU A 182 -9.03 7.53 12.02
CA LEU A 182 -9.09 6.66 10.85
C LEU A 182 -10.30 5.71 10.90
N GLY A 183 -10.57 5.09 12.05
CA GLY A 183 -11.71 4.21 12.25
C GLY A 183 -13.05 4.92 11.98
N ILE A 184 -13.19 6.16 12.48
CA ILE A 184 -14.38 7.00 12.23
C ILE A 184 -14.50 7.32 10.72
N LEU A 185 -13.41 7.71 10.06
CA LEU A 185 -13.40 7.99 8.62
C LEU A 185 -13.85 6.76 7.81
N LEU A 186 -13.29 5.59 8.12
CA LEU A 186 -13.65 4.34 7.47
C LEU A 186 -15.12 3.95 7.72
N ALA A 187 -15.61 4.15 8.96
CA ALA A 187 -17.01 3.89 9.30
C ALA A 187 -17.97 4.84 8.57
N VAL A 188 -17.63 6.11 8.42
CA VAL A 188 -18.42 7.06 7.63
C VAL A 188 -18.50 6.64 6.17
N ILE A 189 -17.36 6.27 5.56
CA ILE A 189 -17.33 5.78 4.17
C ILE A 189 -18.14 4.47 4.04
N LEU A 190 -18.05 3.57 5.01
CA LEU A 190 -18.83 2.34 5.06
C LEU A 190 -20.33 2.65 5.01
N VAL A 191 -20.80 3.55 5.87
CA VAL A 191 -22.22 3.94 5.91
C VAL A 191 -22.66 4.55 4.57
N VAL A 192 -21.84 5.44 3.98
CA VAL A 192 -22.13 6.04 2.68
C VAL A 192 -22.28 4.96 1.61
N ILE A 193 -21.35 4.00 1.53
CA ILE A 193 -21.41 2.92 0.53
C ILE A 193 -22.58 1.97 0.81
N PHE A 194 -22.85 1.67 2.08
CA PHE A 194 -23.93 0.78 2.46
C PHE A 194 -25.30 1.31 2.03
N VAL A 195 -25.53 2.62 2.22
CA VAL A 195 -26.80 3.28 1.87
C VAL A 195 -26.96 3.48 0.37
N GLN A 196 -25.87 3.70 -0.38
CA GLN A 196 -25.94 3.89 -1.83
C GLN A 196 -26.40 2.60 -2.53
N LYS A 197 -27.37 2.73 -3.46
CA LYS A 197 -27.76 1.62 -4.34
C LYS A 197 -26.64 1.34 -5.35
N ALA A 198 -26.29 0.06 -5.52
CA ALA A 198 -25.36 -0.32 -6.58
C ALA A 198 -25.96 -0.04 -7.94
N PRO A 199 -25.19 0.53 -8.92
CA PRO A 199 -25.67 0.65 -10.29
C PRO A 199 -26.03 -0.73 -10.87
N PRO A 200 -27.03 -0.81 -11.76
CA PRO A 200 -27.46 -2.07 -12.37
C PRO A 200 -26.31 -2.83 -13.07
N SER A 201 -25.35 -2.11 -13.65
CA SER A 201 -24.16 -2.69 -14.31
C SER A 201 -23.15 -3.33 -13.36
N ALA A 202 -23.30 -3.12 -12.07
CA ALA A 202 -22.43 -3.67 -11.02
C ALA A 202 -23.15 -4.72 -10.14
N ALA A 203 -24.43 -4.96 -10.39
CA ALA A 203 -25.17 -6.06 -9.79
C ALA A 203 -24.68 -7.39 -10.36
N PRO A 204 -24.66 -8.49 -9.57
CA PRO A 204 -24.48 -9.82 -10.12
C PRO A 204 -25.57 -10.04 -11.17
N ASP A 205 -25.20 -10.41 -12.40
CA ASP A 205 -26.21 -10.86 -13.38
C ASP A 205 -26.95 -12.05 -12.78
N GLU A 206 -28.26 -11.94 -12.58
CA GLU A 206 -29.09 -13.01 -12.01
C GLU A 206 -29.05 -14.29 -12.88
N GLU A 207 -28.70 -14.17 -14.17
CA GLU A 207 -28.47 -15.28 -15.08
C GLU A 207 -27.08 -15.93 -14.97
N SER A 208 -26.11 -15.32 -14.27
CA SER A 208 -24.72 -15.80 -14.16
C SER A 208 -24.43 -16.42 -12.80
N THR A 209 -25.34 -17.24 -12.26
CA THR A 209 -25.09 -18.03 -11.04
C THR A 209 -24.09 -19.18 -11.25
N ALA A 210 -23.74 -19.49 -12.49
CA ALA A 210 -22.66 -20.40 -12.85
C ALA A 210 -21.44 -19.59 -13.31
N GLY A 211 -20.61 -19.12 -12.37
CA GLY A 211 -19.26 -18.69 -12.70
C GLY A 211 -18.51 -19.80 -13.46
N PRO A 212 -17.39 -19.47 -14.15
CA PRO A 212 -16.67 -20.48 -14.92
C PRO A 212 -16.41 -21.70 -14.04
N ALA A 213 -16.69 -22.89 -14.53
CA ALA A 213 -16.57 -24.16 -13.80
C ALA A 213 -15.18 -24.32 -13.13
N ASN A 214 -14.16 -23.59 -13.62
CA ASN A 214 -12.85 -23.51 -13.00
C ASN A 214 -12.19 -22.14 -13.31
N PRO A 215 -12.40 -21.11 -12.44
CA PRO A 215 -11.78 -19.78 -12.62
C PRO A 215 -10.25 -19.85 -12.70
N ALA A 216 -9.61 -20.73 -11.93
CA ALA A 216 -8.17 -20.90 -11.93
C ALA A 216 -7.64 -21.34 -13.31
N ALA A 217 -8.37 -22.24 -14.00
CA ALA A 217 -7.97 -22.66 -15.34
C ALA A 217 -8.06 -21.53 -16.37
N VAL A 218 -9.09 -20.67 -16.28
CA VAL A 218 -9.23 -19.48 -17.14
C VAL A 218 -8.05 -18.52 -16.92
N LEU A 219 -7.75 -18.21 -15.67
CA LEU A 219 -6.64 -17.35 -15.28
C LEU A 219 -5.30 -17.91 -15.74
N TRP A 220 -5.07 -19.20 -15.53
CA TRP A 220 -3.83 -19.85 -15.93
C TRP A 220 -3.61 -19.90 -17.45
N ARG A 221 -4.67 -20.04 -18.25
CA ARG A 221 -4.61 -20.00 -19.73
C ARG A 221 -4.35 -18.60 -20.25
N SER A 222 -4.70 -17.54 -19.55
CA SER A 222 -4.46 -16.17 -19.97
C SER A 222 -2.99 -15.78 -19.79
N LYS A 223 -2.23 -15.71 -20.88
CA LYS A 223 -0.85 -15.21 -20.84
C LYS A 223 -0.78 -13.79 -20.29
N ARG A 224 -1.73 -12.92 -20.71
CA ARG A 224 -1.82 -11.54 -20.24
C ARG A 224 -1.94 -11.46 -18.73
N TYR A 225 -2.79 -12.29 -18.12
CA TYR A 225 -2.98 -12.33 -16.69
C TYR A 225 -1.72 -12.81 -15.95
N ARG A 226 -1.11 -13.93 -16.39
CA ARG A 226 0.11 -14.47 -15.77
C ARG A 226 1.26 -13.46 -15.77
N TYR A 227 1.53 -12.85 -16.93
CA TYR A 227 2.54 -11.78 -17.01
C TYR A 227 2.14 -10.54 -16.23
N GLY A 228 0.84 -10.24 -16.14
CA GLY A 228 0.31 -9.15 -15.32
C GLY A 228 0.58 -9.35 -13.83
N VAL A 229 0.34 -10.56 -13.29
CA VAL A 229 0.65 -10.90 -11.88
C VAL A 229 2.15 -10.79 -11.60
N LEU A 230 2.99 -11.32 -12.51
CA LEU A 230 4.44 -11.21 -12.38
C LEU A 230 4.92 -9.76 -12.45
N ALA A 231 4.39 -8.99 -13.40
CA ALA A 231 4.69 -7.56 -13.54
C ALA A 231 4.26 -6.78 -12.30
N GLN A 232 3.11 -7.10 -11.73
CA GLN A 232 2.61 -6.47 -10.51
C GLN A 232 3.50 -6.76 -9.31
N PHE A 233 3.96 -8.01 -9.17
CA PHE A 233 4.91 -8.40 -8.13
C PHE A 233 6.19 -7.55 -8.20
N PHE A 234 6.82 -7.49 -9.37
CA PHE A 234 8.05 -6.71 -9.54
C PHE A 234 7.82 -5.21 -9.49
N ASN A 235 6.65 -4.70 -9.92
CA ASN A 235 6.32 -3.29 -9.82
C ASN A 235 6.23 -2.84 -8.35
N VAL A 236 5.50 -3.59 -7.51
CA VAL A 236 5.39 -3.27 -6.08
C VAL A 236 6.72 -3.48 -5.38
N ALA A 237 7.47 -4.52 -5.74
CA ALA A 237 8.83 -4.75 -5.29
C ALA A 237 9.73 -3.54 -5.54
N ALA A 238 9.83 -3.07 -6.78
CA ALA A 238 10.63 -1.91 -7.16
C ALA A 238 10.20 -0.64 -6.42
N GLN A 239 8.89 -0.41 -6.30
CA GLN A 239 8.35 0.75 -5.60
C GLN A 239 8.76 0.78 -4.12
N VAL A 240 8.56 -0.33 -3.42
CA VAL A 240 8.90 -0.42 -1.99
C VAL A 240 10.41 -0.39 -1.78
N CYS A 241 11.18 -1.05 -2.64
CA CYS A 241 12.64 -1.00 -2.62
C CYS A 241 13.17 0.44 -2.75
N CYS A 242 12.71 1.18 -3.75
CA CYS A 242 13.12 2.58 -3.96
C CYS A 242 12.82 3.44 -2.72
N TRP A 243 11.62 3.31 -2.15
CA TRP A 243 11.24 4.16 -1.00
C TRP A 243 11.90 3.73 0.31
N THR A 244 12.17 2.45 0.48
CA THR A 244 12.85 1.95 1.68
C THR A 244 14.31 2.40 1.73
N TYR A 245 15.01 2.37 0.59
CA TYR A 245 16.46 2.55 0.57
C TYR A 245 16.96 3.88 0.03
N ILE A 246 16.07 4.80 -0.39
CA ILE A 246 16.46 6.15 -0.83
C ILE A 246 17.21 6.94 0.26
N ILE A 247 16.89 6.71 1.53
CA ILE A 247 17.56 7.37 2.67
C ILE A 247 19.01 6.91 2.75
N GLN A 248 19.23 5.60 2.76
CA GLN A 248 20.57 5.00 2.80
C GLN A 248 21.38 5.34 1.55
N TYR A 249 20.73 5.33 0.38
CA TYR A 249 21.36 5.76 -0.86
C TYR A 249 21.86 7.22 -0.76
N THR A 250 21.01 8.14 -0.29
CA THR A 250 21.36 9.54 -0.11
C THR A 250 22.52 9.72 0.88
N GLN A 251 22.51 8.98 1.99
CA GLN A 251 23.59 9.02 2.98
C GLN A 251 24.93 8.59 2.40
N GLN A 252 24.95 7.51 1.63
CA GLN A 252 26.19 6.97 1.04
C GLN A 252 26.67 7.75 -0.20
N ALA A 253 25.75 8.28 -1.01
CA ALA A 253 26.08 8.93 -2.27
C ALA A 253 26.62 10.35 -2.10
N ILE A 254 26.17 11.07 -1.06
CA ILE A 254 26.50 12.50 -0.87
C ILE A 254 26.88 12.84 0.58
N ASP A 255 27.21 11.83 1.42
CA ASP A 255 27.46 11.98 2.85
C ASP A 255 26.34 12.77 3.56
N GLY A 256 25.11 12.57 3.08
CA GLY A 256 23.94 13.29 3.53
C GLY A 256 23.49 12.89 4.92
N SER A 257 22.93 13.84 5.67
CA SER A 257 22.31 13.55 6.96
C SER A 257 21.06 12.67 6.80
N LEU A 258 20.66 11.98 7.87
CA LEU A 258 19.39 11.23 7.92
C LEU A 258 18.20 12.15 7.57
N GLN A 259 18.25 13.41 8.01
CA GLN A 259 17.24 14.41 7.72
C GLN A 259 17.15 14.71 6.21
N LEU A 260 18.28 14.87 5.54
CA LEU A 260 18.32 15.08 4.08
C LEU A 260 17.77 13.87 3.33
N GLY A 261 18.15 12.64 3.73
CA GLY A 261 17.61 11.41 3.15
C GLY A 261 16.09 11.31 3.31
N SER A 262 15.57 11.70 4.47
CA SER A 262 14.12 11.72 4.72
C SER A 262 13.39 12.77 3.86
N GLN A 263 14.02 13.94 3.62
CA GLN A 263 13.49 14.95 2.70
C GLN A 263 13.46 14.42 1.25
N MET A 264 14.49 13.69 0.81
CA MET A 264 14.51 13.08 -0.53
C MET A 264 13.40 12.04 -0.69
N LEU A 265 13.13 11.23 0.33
CA LEU A 265 11.98 10.33 0.35
C LEU A 265 10.66 11.11 0.20
N GLN A 266 10.48 12.19 0.96
CA GLN A 266 9.26 12.98 0.90
C GLN A 266 9.06 13.63 -0.48
N ILE A 267 10.14 14.16 -1.08
CA ILE A 267 10.10 14.67 -2.45
C ILE A 267 9.70 13.56 -3.43
N SER A 268 10.25 12.36 -3.28
CA SER A 268 9.92 11.18 -4.09
C SER A 268 8.43 10.82 -4.03
N LEU A 269 7.83 10.86 -2.83
CA LEU A 269 6.39 10.61 -2.64
C LEU A 269 5.51 11.71 -3.26
N VAL A 270 5.93 12.97 -3.19
CA VAL A 270 5.24 14.09 -3.83
C VAL A 270 5.35 13.99 -5.35
N VAL A 271 6.54 13.67 -5.88
CA VAL A 271 6.74 13.42 -7.32
C VAL A 271 5.84 12.28 -7.80
N PHE A 272 5.75 11.19 -7.05
CA PHE A 272 4.84 10.08 -7.34
C PHE A 272 3.38 10.52 -7.39
N LEU A 273 2.93 11.33 -6.41
CA LEU A 273 1.57 11.86 -6.34
C LEU A 273 1.25 12.73 -7.57
N ILE A 274 2.09 13.71 -7.86
CA ILE A 274 1.88 14.63 -9.00
C ILE A 274 1.91 13.84 -10.31
N ALA A 275 2.92 12.98 -10.49
CA ALA A 275 3.05 12.15 -11.68
C ALA A 275 1.85 11.24 -11.91
N ARG A 276 1.21 10.72 -10.86
CA ARG A 276 0.01 9.89 -10.96
C ARG A 276 -1.14 10.63 -11.67
N PHE A 277 -1.39 11.88 -11.30
CA PHE A 277 -2.42 12.69 -11.96
C PHE A 277 -2.02 13.06 -13.39
N VAL A 278 -0.78 13.50 -13.61
CA VAL A 278 -0.25 13.85 -14.93
C VAL A 278 -0.32 12.64 -15.87
N MET A 279 0.17 11.48 -15.44
CA MET A 279 0.17 10.27 -16.26
C MET A 279 -1.25 9.74 -16.54
N THR A 280 -2.18 9.92 -15.61
CA THR A 280 -3.60 9.62 -15.85
C THR A 280 -4.18 10.49 -16.96
N ALA A 281 -3.77 11.76 -17.07
CA ALA A 281 -4.14 12.63 -18.18
C ALA A 281 -3.46 12.21 -19.50
N VAL A 282 -2.19 11.80 -19.46
CA VAL A 282 -1.43 11.32 -20.63
C VAL A 282 -2.08 10.09 -21.25
N ILE A 283 -2.47 9.09 -20.43
CA ILE A 283 -3.12 7.87 -20.95
C ILE A 283 -4.55 8.10 -21.46
N ALA A 284 -5.10 9.31 -21.29
CA ALA A 284 -6.33 9.70 -21.95
C ALA A 284 -6.15 9.86 -23.46
N ARG A 285 -4.93 10.18 -23.91
CA ARG A 285 -4.59 10.45 -25.32
C ARG A 285 -3.70 9.36 -25.92
N ILE A 286 -2.86 8.71 -25.12
CA ILE A 286 -1.90 7.70 -25.53
C ILE A 286 -2.27 6.35 -24.91
N ARG A 287 -2.04 5.25 -25.63
CA ARG A 287 -2.29 3.89 -25.12
C ARG A 287 -1.48 3.65 -23.84
N ALA A 288 -2.16 3.30 -22.74
CA ALA A 288 -1.57 3.09 -21.42
C ALA A 288 -0.38 2.10 -21.45
N THR A 289 -0.47 1.02 -22.25
CA THR A 289 0.60 0.03 -22.41
C THR A 289 1.86 0.60 -23.05
N LYS A 290 1.75 1.54 -24.01
CA LYS A 290 2.92 2.21 -24.60
C LYS A 290 3.60 3.14 -23.61
N VAL A 291 2.80 3.93 -22.87
CA VAL A 291 3.33 4.81 -21.82
C VAL A 291 4.01 3.99 -20.74
N MET A 292 3.39 2.89 -20.31
CA MET A 292 3.97 1.98 -19.31
C MET A 292 5.30 1.37 -19.80
N ALA A 293 5.41 0.94 -21.05
CA ALA A 293 6.65 0.41 -21.59
C ALA A 293 7.76 1.47 -21.62
N LEU A 294 7.43 2.70 -22.04
CA LEU A 294 8.37 3.82 -22.05
C LEU A 294 8.87 4.15 -20.62
N LEU A 295 7.95 4.26 -19.68
CA LEU A 295 8.29 4.54 -18.27
C LEU A 295 9.07 3.39 -17.64
N GLY A 296 8.76 2.13 -17.99
CA GLY A 296 9.54 0.97 -17.54
C GLY A 296 10.98 1.00 -18.05
N THR A 297 11.16 1.27 -19.33
CA THR A 297 12.50 1.42 -19.92
C THR A 297 13.27 2.59 -19.27
N LEU A 298 12.60 3.73 -19.08
CA LEU A 298 13.19 4.88 -18.40
C LEU A 298 13.59 4.56 -16.96
N ALA A 299 12.75 3.81 -16.21
CA ALA A 299 13.07 3.38 -14.84
C ALA A 299 14.34 2.52 -14.81
N VAL A 300 14.50 1.57 -15.75
CA VAL A 300 15.72 0.77 -15.85
C VAL A 300 16.95 1.64 -16.13
N CYS A 301 16.84 2.60 -17.06
CA CYS A 301 17.94 3.53 -17.35
C CYS A 301 18.30 4.38 -16.13
N LEU A 302 17.29 4.84 -15.36
CA LEU A 302 17.51 5.62 -14.13
C LEU A 302 18.15 4.79 -13.01
N CYS A 303 17.75 3.51 -12.85
CA CYS A 303 18.42 2.59 -11.93
C CYS A 303 19.90 2.40 -12.30
N LEU A 304 20.18 2.09 -13.57
CA LEU A 304 21.56 1.94 -14.06
C LEU A 304 22.36 3.24 -13.86
N TYR A 305 21.77 4.39 -14.12
CA TYR A 305 22.40 5.67 -13.88
C TYR A 305 22.73 5.89 -12.39
N ALA A 306 21.80 5.58 -11.50
CA ALA A 306 22.01 5.70 -10.06
C ALA A 306 23.12 4.77 -9.55
N VAL A 307 23.27 3.58 -10.11
CA VAL A 307 24.38 2.66 -9.81
C VAL A 307 25.73 3.23 -10.26
N LEU A 308 25.76 3.80 -11.47
CA LEU A 308 27.02 4.29 -12.09
C LEU A 308 27.45 5.66 -11.55
N ARG A 309 26.51 6.45 -11.03
CA ARG A 309 26.75 7.81 -10.52
C ARG A 309 26.15 7.97 -9.12
N PRO A 310 26.82 7.44 -8.09
CA PRO A 310 26.39 7.59 -6.70
C PRO A 310 26.75 9.00 -6.18
N ASP A 311 26.08 10.01 -6.70
CA ASP A 311 26.20 11.42 -6.35
C ASP A 311 24.82 12.06 -6.27
N MET A 312 24.72 13.39 -6.16
CA MET A 312 23.45 14.11 -6.12
C MET A 312 22.60 13.85 -7.36
N THR A 313 23.21 13.65 -8.53
CA THR A 313 22.46 13.31 -9.76
C THR A 313 21.88 11.91 -9.71
N GLY A 314 22.56 10.96 -9.06
CA GLY A 314 22.04 9.63 -8.75
C GLY A 314 20.84 9.70 -7.80
N VAL A 315 20.89 10.53 -6.76
CA VAL A 315 19.73 10.76 -5.87
C VAL A 315 18.52 11.28 -6.65
N ILE A 316 18.74 12.25 -7.56
CA ILE A 316 17.68 12.75 -8.44
C ILE A 316 17.14 11.66 -9.36
N ALA A 317 18.00 10.76 -9.86
CA ALA A 317 17.57 9.62 -10.66
C ALA A 317 16.67 8.67 -9.86
N VAL A 318 17.04 8.32 -8.63
CA VAL A 318 16.21 7.48 -7.74
C VAL A 318 14.86 8.15 -7.44
N ILE A 319 14.81 9.44 -7.17
CA ILE A 319 13.55 10.20 -7.03
C ILE A 319 12.70 10.10 -8.30
N SER A 320 13.34 10.21 -9.48
CA SER A 320 12.68 10.18 -10.78
C SER A 320 12.09 8.81 -11.12
N ILE A 321 12.59 7.72 -10.53
CA ILE A 321 11.98 6.38 -10.65
C ILE A 321 10.54 6.40 -10.13
N SER A 322 10.24 7.17 -9.07
CA SER A 322 8.88 7.30 -8.54
C SER A 322 7.88 7.88 -9.56
N LEU A 323 8.33 8.81 -10.44
CA LEU A 323 7.53 9.24 -11.57
C LEU A 323 7.19 8.06 -12.50
N CYS A 324 8.17 7.24 -12.83
CA CYS A 324 7.98 6.09 -13.71
C CYS A 324 7.02 5.05 -13.12
N LEU A 325 7.12 4.78 -11.84
CA LEU A 325 6.28 3.81 -11.13
C LEU A 325 4.83 4.29 -10.93
N SER A 326 4.60 5.61 -11.01
CA SER A 326 3.31 6.22 -10.67
C SER A 326 2.12 5.66 -11.45
N LEU A 327 2.29 5.31 -12.73
CA LEU A 327 1.24 4.78 -13.61
C LEU A 327 1.11 3.25 -13.55
N MET A 328 2.16 2.55 -13.14
CA MET A 328 2.30 1.11 -13.40
C MET A 328 1.24 0.27 -12.70
N PHE A 329 1.04 0.45 -11.39
CA PHE A 329 0.13 -0.39 -10.60
C PHE A 329 -1.29 -0.48 -11.21
N PRO A 330 -2.05 0.61 -11.38
CA PRO A 330 -3.40 0.54 -11.91
C PRO A 330 -3.45 0.17 -13.40
N THR A 331 -2.39 0.45 -14.15
CA THR A 331 -2.32 0.07 -15.56
C THR A 331 -2.12 -1.43 -15.72
N ILE A 332 -1.17 -2.03 -15.01
CA ILE A 332 -0.96 -3.47 -14.99
C ILE A 332 -2.25 -4.18 -14.56
N TYR A 333 -2.88 -3.69 -13.49
CA TYR A 333 -4.10 -4.23 -12.93
C TYR A 333 -5.24 -4.21 -13.98
N GLY A 334 -5.49 -3.07 -14.60
CA GLY A 334 -6.55 -2.92 -15.61
C GLY A 334 -6.28 -3.74 -16.88
N VAL A 335 -5.03 -3.81 -17.33
CA VAL A 335 -4.64 -4.61 -18.50
C VAL A 335 -4.71 -6.11 -18.22
N ALA A 336 -4.27 -6.55 -17.06
CA ALA A 336 -4.27 -7.96 -16.68
C ALA A 336 -5.70 -8.54 -16.57
N LEU A 337 -6.64 -7.74 -16.09
CA LEU A 337 -8.04 -8.16 -15.91
C LEU A 337 -8.89 -8.05 -17.18
N ALA A 338 -8.43 -7.33 -18.20
CA ALA A 338 -9.21 -7.12 -19.41
C ALA A 338 -9.57 -8.45 -20.10
N GLY A 339 -10.87 -8.64 -20.41
CA GLY A 339 -11.40 -9.80 -21.11
C GLY A 339 -11.49 -11.08 -20.28
N LEU A 340 -11.40 -11.02 -18.95
CA LEU A 340 -11.52 -12.21 -18.08
C LEU A 340 -12.96 -12.54 -17.68
N GLY A 341 -13.95 -11.67 -17.99
CA GLY A 341 -15.35 -11.90 -17.62
C GLY A 341 -15.51 -12.18 -16.12
N GLU A 342 -16.26 -13.21 -15.76
CA GLU A 342 -16.51 -13.61 -14.36
C GLU A 342 -15.24 -14.01 -13.60
N ALA A 343 -14.19 -14.48 -14.29
CA ALA A 343 -12.91 -14.79 -13.66
C ALA A 343 -12.20 -13.54 -13.12
N THR A 344 -12.64 -12.32 -13.46
CA THR A 344 -12.08 -11.05 -12.98
C THR A 344 -12.07 -10.97 -11.45
N LYS A 345 -13.09 -11.52 -10.77
CA LYS A 345 -13.21 -11.50 -9.29
C LYS A 345 -12.02 -12.23 -8.64
N PHE A 346 -11.66 -13.38 -9.17
CA PHE A 346 -10.50 -14.18 -8.71
C PHE A 346 -9.17 -13.63 -9.27
N GLY A 347 -9.20 -13.08 -10.50
CA GLY A 347 -8.04 -12.41 -11.10
C GLY A 347 -7.58 -11.20 -10.29
N ALA A 348 -8.51 -10.44 -9.75
CA ALA A 348 -8.25 -9.33 -8.84
C ALA A 348 -7.48 -9.77 -7.59
N ALA A 349 -7.89 -10.89 -6.98
CA ALA A 349 -7.21 -11.45 -5.81
C ALA A 349 -5.74 -11.80 -6.11
N GLY A 350 -5.46 -12.44 -7.24
CA GLY A 350 -4.07 -12.79 -7.61
C GLY A 350 -3.18 -11.56 -7.82
N LEU A 351 -3.73 -10.46 -8.37
CA LEU A 351 -3.00 -9.21 -8.51
C LEU A 351 -2.76 -8.51 -7.16
N VAL A 352 -3.70 -8.62 -6.21
CA VAL A 352 -3.53 -8.12 -4.84
C VAL A 352 -2.54 -8.99 -4.06
N MET A 353 -2.56 -10.31 -4.22
CA MET A 353 -1.55 -11.20 -3.64
C MET A 353 -0.13 -10.86 -4.12
N ALA A 354 0.03 -10.39 -5.36
CA ALA A 354 1.32 -9.98 -5.91
C ALA A 354 1.97 -8.79 -5.17
N ILE A 355 1.20 -8.04 -4.36
CA ILE A 355 1.71 -6.97 -3.48
C ILE A 355 2.75 -7.50 -2.49
N VAL A 356 2.76 -8.81 -2.21
CA VAL A 356 3.79 -9.45 -1.36
C VAL A 356 5.22 -9.23 -1.88
N GLY A 357 5.40 -8.88 -3.16
CA GLY A 357 6.68 -8.43 -3.72
C GLY A 357 7.32 -7.30 -2.92
N GLY A 358 6.50 -6.39 -2.37
CA GLY A 358 6.94 -5.31 -1.49
C GLY A 358 7.42 -5.76 -0.10
N ALA A 359 7.13 -6.99 0.32
CA ALA A 359 7.73 -7.57 1.52
C ALA A 359 9.04 -8.30 1.22
N ILE A 360 9.07 -9.04 0.13
CA ILE A 360 10.18 -9.97 -0.18
C ILE A 360 11.40 -9.20 -0.72
N MET A 361 11.19 -8.34 -1.73
CA MET A 361 12.32 -7.74 -2.45
C MET A 361 13.13 -6.73 -1.63
N PRO A 362 12.56 -5.90 -0.73
CA PRO A 362 13.38 -5.07 0.14
C PRO A 362 14.33 -5.88 1.04
N MET A 363 13.93 -7.08 1.46
CA MET A 363 14.84 -7.97 2.21
C MET A 363 16.01 -8.45 1.34
N VAL A 364 15.73 -8.77 0.07
CA VAL A 364 16.78 -9.15 -0.90
C VAL A 364 17.69 -7.97 -1.18
N GLN A 365 17.13 -6.77 -1.44
CA GLN A 365 17.92 -5.56 -1.68
C GLN A 365 18.78 -5.18 -0.45
N GLY A 366 18.20 -5.27 0.75
CA GLY A 366 18.96 -5.03 2.00
C GLY A 366 20.15 -5.97 2.12
N ARG A 367 19.97 -7.26 1.78
CA ARG A 367 21.07 -8.22 1.79
C ARG A 367 22.15 -7.88 0.74
N VAL A 368 21.76 -7.46 -0.45
CA VAL A 368 22.72 -7.01 -1.48
C VAL A 368 23.46 -5.76 -1.00
N MET A 369 22.75 -4.82 -0.40
CA MET A 369 23.33 -3.59 0.17
C MET A 369 24.36 -3.88 1.27
N ASP A 370 24.06 -4.82 2.16
CA ASP A 370 24.98 -5.23 3.23
C ASP A 370 26.27 -5.90 2.67
N MET A 371 26.17 -6.56 1.53
CA MET A 371 27.29 -7.22 0.87
C MET A 371 28.09 -6.30 -0.06
N THR A 372 27.52 -5.17 -0.47
CA THR A 372 28.10 -4.29 -1.49
C THR A 372 28.01 -2.82 -1.09
N SER A 373 27.01 -2.10 -1.56
CA SER A 373 26.70 -0.72 -1.22
C SER A 373 25.24 -0.39 -1.48
N ALA A 374 24.75 0.74 -0.95
CA ALA A 374 23.40 1.19 -1.29
C ALA A 374 23.24 1.46 -2.78
N ALA A 375 24.26 2.04 -3.43
CA ALA A 375 24.21 2.33 -4.88
C ALA A 375 24.11 1.05 -5.72
N THR A 376 24.93 0.04 -5.42
CA THR A 376 24.94 -1.25 -6.19
C THR A 376 23.68 -2.08 -5.95
N SER A 377 22.91 -1.80 -4.93
CA SER A 377 21.66 -2.53 -4.61
C SER A 377 20.46 -2.09 -5.45
N PHE A 378 20.53 -0.94 -6.14
CA PHE A 378 19.50 -0.43 -7.04
C PHE A 378 19.60 -1.03 -8.42
#